data_e7caa36a485f5facbff2cd2555999531
#
_entry.id   e7caa36a485f5facbff2cd2555999531
#
_cell.length_a   1.000
_cell.length_b   1.000
_cell.length_c   1.000
_cell.angle_alpha   90.00
_cell.angle_beta   90.00
_cell.angle_gamma   90.00
#
_symmetry.space_group_name_H-M   'P 1'
#
loop_
_entity.id
_entity.type
_entity.pdbx_description
1 polymer ?
#
loop_
_entity_poly.entity_id
_entity_poly.type
_entity_poly.pdbx_seq_one_letter_code
_entity_poly.pdbx_strand_id
1 'polypeptide(L)'
;MRNLEGNDFNTIGNCFQAIYQRSRWTAEQHGPVDLNCYGFLFSTSGGNSDLQIFIDDKNGIAFRVRFCGNANWPAWTVLKSS
;
A
#
# COMPACT_ATOMS: atom_id res chain seq x y z
N MET A 1 -7.64 -2.78 13.87
CA MET A 1 -6.44 -2.30 13.13
C MET A 1 -5.52 -3.48 12.89
N ARG A 2 -5.03 -3.59 11.68
CA ARG A 2 -4.23 -4.75 11.28
C ARG A 2 -2.74 -4.43 11.29
N ASN A 3 -1.94 -5.30 11.92
CA ASN A 3 -0.48 -5.24 11.87
C ASN A 3 0.01 -5.85 10.55
N LEU A 4 0.81 -5.11 9.79
CA LEU A 4 1.33 -5.57 8.50
C LEU A 4 2.75 -6.11 8.56
N GLU A 5 3.36 -6.26 9.73
CA GLU A 5 4.69 -6.87 9.82
C GLU A 5 4.68 -8.26 9.17
N GLY A 6 5.63 -8.51 8.26
CA GLY A 6 5.71 -9.78 7.54
C GLY A 6 4.75 -9.93 6.37
N ASN A 7 3.92 -8.93 6.08
CA ASN A 7 2.99 -8.96 4.96
C ASN A 7 3.54 -8.16 3.78
N ASP A 8 3.25 -8.65 2.58
CA ASP A 8 3.67 -8.03 1.33
C ASP A 8 2.46 -7.32 0.70
N PHE A 9 2.61 -6.03 0.39
CA PHE A 9 1.55 -5.28 -0.27
C PHE A 9 1.16 -5.89 -1.62
N ASN A 10 2.08 -6.59 -2.27
CA ASN A 10 1.79 -7.23 -3.55
C ASN A 10 0.79 -8.37 -3.43
N THR A 11 0.65 -8.95 -2.25
CA THR A 11 -0.19 -10.14 -2.05
C THR A 11 -1.30 -9.92 -1.02
N ILE A 12 -1.51 -8.69 -0.60
CA ILE A 12 -2.45 -8.43 0.51
C ILE A 12 -3.91 -8.67 0.14
N GLY A 13 -4.24 -8.62 -1.15
CA GLY A 13 -5.59 -8.88 -1.62
C GLY A 13 -6.55 -7.72 -1.41
N ASN A 14 -7.83 -8.04 -1.35
CA ASN A 14 -8.89 -7.05 -1.15
C ASN A 14 -8.98 -6.65 0.32
N CYS A 15 -8.91 -5.36 0.60
CA CYS A 15 -9.14 -4.87 1.94
C CYS A 15 -9.45 -3.37 1.94
N PHE A 16 -10.08 -2.92 3.00
CA PHE A 16 -10.22 -1.50 3.30
C PHE A 16 -10.20 -1.40 4.82
N GLN A 17 -9.05 -1.02 5.38
CA GLN A 17 -8.86 -1.10 6.81
C GLN A 17 -7.73 -0.21 7.29
N ALA A 18 -7.78 0.13 8.58
CA ALA A 18 -6.65 0.75 9.25
C ALA A 18 -5.53 -0.28 9.41
N ILE A 19 -4.31 0.15 9.12
CA ILE A 19 -3.13 -0.71 9.21
C ILE A 19 -2.02 0.01 9.97
N TYR A 20 -1.10 -0.77 10.51
CA TYR A 20 0.07 -0.21 11.16
C TYR A 20 1.24 -1.18 11.11
N GLN A 21 2.41 -0.61 11.30
CA GLN A 21 3.64 -1.38 11.52
C GLN A 21 4.57 -0.52 12.36
N ARG A 22 5.27 -1.12 13.30
CA ARG A 22 6.15 -0.36 14.20
C ARG A 22 7.45 0.06 13.53
N SER A 23 7.95 -0.75 12.61
CA SER A 23 9.16 -0.44 11.86
C SER A 23 8.80 0.12 10.48
N ARG A 24 9.79 0.66 9.78
CA ARG A 24 9.57 1.13 8.40
C ARG A 24 9.21 -0.03 7.48
N TRP A 25 8.50 0.30 6.41
CA TRP A 25 8.24 -0.69 5.36
C TRP A 25 9.57 -1.21 4.83
N THR A 26 9.71 -2.53 4.78
CA THR A 26 10.89 -3.16 4.21
C THR A 26 10.75 -3.27 2.69
N ALA A 27 11.87 -3.46 1.99
CA ALA A 27 11.84 -3.63 0.54
C ALA A 27 10.99 -4.83 0.14
N GLU A 28 11.00 -5.89 0.93
CA GLU A 28 10.24 -7.11 0.66
C GLU A 28 8.74 -6.92 0.80
N GLN A 29 8.31 -5.92 1.54
CA GLN A 29 6.90 -5.62 1.72
C GLN A 29 6.31 -4.82 0.57
N HIS A 30 7.12 -4.17 -0.25
CA HIS A 30 6.67 -3.37 -1.39
C HIS A 30 5.67 -2.28 -0.99
N GLY A 31 5.81 -1.75 0.21
CA GLY A 31 4.98 -0.66 0.69
C GLY A 31 5.49 0.72 0.28
N PRO A 32 4.72 1.77 0.56
CA PRO A 32 5.13 3.14 0.22
C PRO A 32 6.15 3.67 1.23
N VAL A 33 7.43 3.44 0.97
CA VAL A 33 8.52 3.64 1.92
C VAL A 33 8.69 5.09 2.40
N ASP A 34 8.18 6.05 1.65
CA ASP A 34 8.28 7.47 2.01
C ASP A 34 7.20 7.93 2.98
N LEU A 35 6.23 7.07 3.27
CA LEU A 35 5.13 7.42 4.15
C LEU A 35 5.26 6.74 5.50
N ASN A 36 4.57 7.32 6.48
CA ASN A 36 4.47 6.76 7.81
C ASN A 36 3.79 5.38 7.77
N CYS A 37 4.09 4.53 8.74
CA CYS A 37 3.58 3.16 8.77
C CYS A 37 2.31 3.00 9.61
N TYR A 38 1.56 4.08 9.81
CA TYR A 38 0.25 4.07 10.47
C TYR A 38 -0.72 4.78 9.53
N GLY A 39 -1.80 4.13 9.16
CA GLY A 39 -2.76 4.76 8.27
C GLY A 39 -3.85 3.80 7.80
N PHE A 40 -4.32 4.05 6.60
CA PHE A 40 -5.48 3.35 6.04
C PHE A 40 -5.13 2.82 4.66
N LEU A 41 -5.45 1.56 4.41
CA LEU A 41 -5.20 0.92 3.14
C LEU A 41 -6.50 0.51 2.48
N PHE A 42 -6.67 0.94 1.22
CA PHE A 42 -7.68 0.43 0.30
C PHE A 42 -6.96 -0.38 -0.76
N SER A 43 -7.32 -1.64 -0.92
CA SER A 43 -6.68 -2.52 -1.90
C SER A 43 -7.74 -3.37 -2.60
N THR A 44 -7.65 -3.46 -3.92
CA THR A 44 -8.51 -4.33 -4.73
C THR A 44 -7.65 -5.29 -5.51
N SER A 45 -8.15 -6.49 -5.72
CA SER A 45 -7.48 -7.48 -6.56
C SER A 45 -8.49 -8.41 -7.19
N GLY A 46 -8.06 -9.09 -8.25
CA GLY A 46 -8.91 -10.07 -8.93
C GLY A 46 -9.75 -9.51 -10.06
N GLY A 47 -9.61 -8.23 -10.42
CA GLY A 47 -10.28 -7.62 -11.54
C GLY A 47 -9.37 -7.48 -12.76
N ASN A 48 -9.79 -6.66 -13.74
CA ASN A 48 -8.96 -6.31 -14.88
C ASN A 48 -7.78 -5.43 -14.48
N SER A 49 -7.95 -4.67 -13.43
CA SER A 49 -6.90 -3.82 -12.88
C SER A 49 -7.00 -3.88 -11.37
N ASP A 50 -5.85 -3.78 -10.72
CA ASP A 50 -5.76 -3.76 -9.28
C ASP A 50 -5.33 -2.37 -8.83
N LEU A 51 -5.90 -1.89 -7.74
CA LEU A 51 -5.63 -0.55 -7.20
C LEU A 51 -5.25 -0.67 -5.74
N GLN A 52 -4.24 0.09 -5.34
CA GLN A 52 -3.92 0.27 -3.93
C GLN A 52 -3.79 1.75 -3.63
N ILE A 53 -4.44 2.19 -2.56
CA ILE A 53 -4.31 3.55 -2.03
C ILE A 53 -3.98 3.42 -0.55
N PHE A 54 -2.93 4.08 -0.13
CA PHE A 54 -2.55 4.17 1.29
C PHE A 54 -2.53 5.63 1.70
N ILE A 55 -3.21 5.93 2.80
CA ILE A 55 -3.22 7.27 3.39
C ILE A 55 -2.64 7.14 4.77
N ASP A 56 -1.50 7.80 5.02
CA ASP A 56 -0.90 7.74 6.35
C ASP A 56 -1.53 8.76 7.30
N ASP A 57 -1.23 8.62 8.58
CA ASP A 57 -1.82 9.47 9.61
C ASP A 57 -1.23 10.89 9.64
N LYS A 58 -0.32 11.21 8.72
CA LYS A 58 0.26 12.54 8.55
C LYS A 58 -0.14 13.17 7.22
N ASN A 59 -1.24 12.71 6.64
CA ASN A 59 -1.82 13.23 5.40
C ASN A 59 -0.99 12.97 4.14
N GLY A 60 -0.07 12.02 4.19
CA GLY A 60 0.58 11.52 2.99
C GLY A 60 -0.31 10.52 2.29
N ILE A 61 -0.29 10.54 0.97
CA ILE A 61 -1.07 9.60 0.16
C ILE A 61 -0.14 8.94 -0.83
N ALA A 62 -0.28 7.62 -0.98
CA ALA A 62 0.39 6.88 -2.04
C ALA A 62 -0.63 6.03 -2.77
N PHE A 63 -0.44 5.87 -4.07
CA PHE A 63 -1.29 4.96 -4.84
C PHE A 63 -0.49 4.30 -5.94
N ARG A 64 -1.01 3.17 -6.40
CA ARG A 64 -0.49 2.47 -7.56
C ARG A 64 -1.60 1.65 -8.19
N VAL A 65 -1.50 1.46 -9.51
CA VAL A 65 -2.45 0.68 -10.29
C VAL A 65 -1.67 -0.36 -11.06
N ARG A 66 -2.08 -1.61 -10.98
CA ARG A 66 -1.51 -2.68 -11.79
C ARG A 66 -2.46 -3.00 -12.92
N PHE A 67 -1.99 -2.83 -14.13
CA PHE A 67 -2.78 -3.13 -15.33
C PHE A 67 -2.94 -4.64 -15.49
N CYS A 68 -4.09 -5.04 -16.02
CA CYS A 68 -4.40 -6.42 -16.32
C CYS A 68 -3.28 -7.06 -17.16
N GLY A 69 -2.83 -8.23 -16.74
CA GLY A 69 -1.79 -8.98 -17.43
C GLY A 69 -0.37 -8.64 -17.02
N ASN A 70 -0.15 -7.56 -16.27
CA ASN A 70 1.17 -7.29 -15.72
C ASN A 70 1.42 -8.15 -14.49
N ALA A 71 2.58 -8.81 -14.46
CA ALA A 71 2.97 -9.63 -13.32
C ALA A 71 3.40 -8.78 -12.12
N ASN A 72 3.89 -7.57 -12.38
CA ASN A 72 4.51 -6.72 -11.36
C ASN A 72 3.71 -5.45 -11.16
N TRP A 73 3.69 -4.96 -9.90
CA TRP A 73 3.16 -3.65 -9.58
C TRP A 73 4.18 -2.57 -9.99
N PRO A 74 3.71 -1.41 -10.45
CA PRO A 74 4.61 -0.27 -10.66
C PRO A 74 5.03 0.32 -9.31
N ALA A 75 5.96 1.27 -9.36
CA ALA A 75 6.32 2.03 -8.18
C ALA A 75 5.12 2.83 -7.66
N TRP A 76 5.12 3.10 -6.34
CA TRP A 76 4.10 3.95 -5.74
C TRP A 76 4.25 5.39 -6.23
N THR A 77 3.11 6.02 -6.53
CA THR A 77 3.06 7.48 -6.69
C THR A 77 2.73 8.08 -5.34
N VAL A 78 3.58 8.96 -4.85
CA VAL A 78 3.47 9.50 -3.49
C VAL A 78 3.20 10.99 -3.54
N LEU A 79 2.17 11.42 -2.79
CA LEU A 79 1.82 12.82 -2.58
C LEU A 79 1.91 13.09 -1.09
N LYS A 80 2.85 13.93 -0.70
CA LYS A 80 3.04 14.29 0.71
C LYS A 80 2.50 15.68 0.97
N SER A 81 1.89 15.87 2.13
CA SER A 81 1.63 17.20 2.60
C SER A 81 2.96 17.88 2.96
N SER A 82 3.10 19.13 2.60
CA SER A 82 4.31 19.90 2.90
C SER A 82 4.28 20.44 4.32
#